data_054f68c1bd202e8d657a13ceedf00e65
#
_entry.id   054f68c1bd202e8d657a13ceedf00e65
#
_cell.length_a   1.000
_cell.length_b   1.000
_cell.length_c   1.000
_cell.angle_alpha   90.00
_cell.angle_beta   90.00
_cell.angle_gamma   90.00
#
_symmetry.space_group_name_H-M   'P 1'
#
loop_
_entity.id
_entity.type
_entity.pdbx_description
1 polymer ?
#
loop_
_entity_poly.entity_id
_entity_poly.type
_entity_poly.pdbx_seq_one_letter_code
_entity_poly.pdbx_strand_id
1 'polypeptide(L)'
;MATTIILVRHGETDWNRDRRFQGQADVVLNETGRAQVRVLAAELAGEAFSIAYTSPLRRAAESAEILGAALGLEVRPCDALKEVHVGSWSGLTVPEVEARFPDGYRRWIDWRCEGWEDGETYEDFGTRVVAGLRQIGDGHPGEQVLAVTHGGPIRCAMAAALGVTLDEVREELNVLGNCAVVRLAVRDGVLDAVH
;
A
#
# COMPACT_ATOMS: atom_id res chain seq x y z
N MET A 1 12.99 19.25 -9.63
CA MET A 1 13.82 18.24 -8.91
C MET A 1 12.94 17.04 -8.60
N ALA A 2 13.50 15.83 -8.59
CA ALA A 2 12.71 14.65 -8.26
C ALA A 2 12.38 14.61 -6.77
N THR A 3 11.15 14.22 -6.41
CA THR A 3 10.75 13.87 -5.04
C THR A 3 11.01 12.39 -4.83
N THR A 4 11.59 12.00 -3.70
CA THR A 4 11.70 10.60 -3.31
C THR A 4 10.53 10.24 -2.41
N ILE A 5 9.73 9.23 -2.78
CA ILE A 5 8.65 8.71 -1.94
C ILE A 5 9.07 7.35 -1.41
N ILE A 6 9.12 7.23 -0.09
CA ILE A 6 9.33 5.96 0.62
C ILE A 6 7.98 5.38 0.96
N LEU A 7 7.55 4.38 0.20
CA LEU A 7 6.32 3.63 0.46
C LEU A 7 6.56 2.57 1.52
N VAL A 8 5.70 2.53 2.52
CA VAL A 8 5.74 1.55 3.62
C VAL A 8 4.43 0.81 3.69
N ARG A 9 4.45 -0.52 3.66
CA ARG A 9 3.29 -1.33 3.99
C ARG A 9 3.06 -1.28 5.49
N HIS A 10 1.81 -1.12 5.93
CA HIS A 10 1.42 -1.16 7.35
C HIS A 10 1.92 -2.41 8.08
N GLY A 11 2.03 -2.36 9.41
CA GLY A 11 2.35 -3.47 10.29
C GLY A 11 1.29 -4.58 10.26
N GLU A 12 1.58 -5.73 10.88
CA GLU A 12 0.70 -6.89 10.91
C GLU A 12 -0.64 -6.60 11.60
N THR A 13 -1.71 -7.19 11.05
CA THR A 13 -3.05 -7.28 11.64
C THR A 13 -3.40 -8.74 11.88
N ASP A 14 -4.39 -9.02 12.74
CA ASP A 14 -4.89 -10.39 12.89
C ASP A 14 -5.41 -10.97 11.57
N TRP A 15 -5.97 -10.15 10.69
CA TRP A 15 -6.40 -10.58 9.37
C TRP A 15 -5.24 -10.92 8.43
N ASN A 16 -4.05 -10.33 8.60
CA ASN A 16 -2.84 -10.78 7.90
C ASN A 16 -2.43 -12.16 8.36
N ARG A 17 -2.35 -12.38 9.69
CA ARG A 17 -2.01 -13.68 10.29
C ARG A 17 -3.00 -14.76 9.84
N ASP A 18 -4.29 -14.45 9.83
CA ASP A 18 -5.37 -15.38 9.48
C ASP A 18 -5.63 -15.46 7.96
N ARG A 19 -4.81 -14.78 7.13
CA ARG A 19 -4.87 -14.75 5.67
C ARG A 19 -6.25 -14.37 5.12
N ARG A 20 -6.88 -13.34 5.70
CA ARG A 20 -8.17 -12.79 5.27
C ARG A 20 -7.97 -11.60 4.34
N PHE A 21 -8.81 -11.49 3.33
CA PHE A 21 -8.91 -10.29 2.49
C PHE A 21 -9.35 -9.10 3.35
N GLN A 22 -8.56 -8.05 3.40
CA GLN A 22 -8.88 -6.88 4.23
C GLN A 22 -9.60 -5.78 3.46
N GLY A 23 -9.16 -5.52 2.22
CA GLY A 23 -9.68 -4.40 1.45
C GLY A 23 -9.70 -3.11 2.26
N GLN A 24 -10.84 -2.43 2.25
CA GLN A 24 -11.05 -1.19 3.01
C GLN A 24 -11.72 -1.40 4.39
N ALA A 25 -11.76 -2.64 4.89
CA ALA A 25 -12.24 -2.89 6.25
C ALA A 25 -11.37 -2.19 7.29
N ASP A 26 -12.01 -1.72 8.36
CA ASP A 26 -11.38 -0.94 9.43
C ASP A 26 -10.69 -1.84 10.48
N VAL A 27 -9.65 -2.55 10.04
CA VAL A 27 -8.86 -3.47 10.85
C VAL A 27 -7.69 -2.73 11.52
N VAL A 28 -7.45 -3.01 12.79
CA VAL A 28 -6.34 -2.42 13.58
C VAL A 28 -5.06 -3.26 13.48
N LEU A 29 -3.93 -2.68 13.86
CA LEU A 29 -2.70 -3.45 14.09
C LEU A 29 -2.89 -4.41 15.26
N ASN A 30 -2.22 -5.56 15.20
CA ASN A 30 -1.99 -6.40 16.37
C ASN A 30 -0.67 -6.00 17.07
N GLU A 31 -0.35 -6.64 18.19
CA GLU A 31 0.88 -6.31 18.95
C GLU A 31 2.16 -6.59 18.14
N THR A 32 2.15 -7.64 17.33
CA THR A 32 3.25 -7.94 16.40
C THR A 32 3.44 -6.80 15.40
N GLY A 33 2.35 -6.31 14.81
CA GLY A 33 2.40 -5.20 13.87
C GLY A 33 2.95 -3.91 14.49
N ARG A 34 2.52 -3.58 15.71
CA ARG A 34 3.07 -2.43 16.45
C ARG A 34 4.57 -2.59 16.72
N ALA A 35 5.01 -3.79 17.08
CA ALA A 35 6.44 -4.08 17.28
C ALA A 35 7.24 -3.96 15.98
N GLN A 36 6.72 -4.49 14.86
CA GLN A 36 7.33 -4.37 13.53
C GLN A 36 7.52 -2.91 13.13
N VAL A 37 6.49 -2.06 13.32
CA VAL A 37 6.56 -0.64 12.98
C VAL A 37 7.60 0.11 13.83
N ARG A 38 7.73 -0.22 15.13
CA ARG A 38 8.77 0.39 15.99
C ARG A 38 10.19 0.00 15.54
N VAL A 39 10.39 -1.23 15.08
CA VAL A 39 11.69 -1.67 14.51
C VAL A 39 11.98 -0.87 13.24
N LEU A 40 11.01 -0.77 12.32
CA LEU A 40 11.15 0.03 11.11
C LEU A 40 11.46 1.51 11.41
N ALA A 41 10.83 2.08 12.45
CA ALA A 41 11.11 3.46 12.87
C ALA A 41 12.60 3.65 13.24
N ALA A 42 13.20 2.68 13.91
CA ALA A 42 14.64 2.72 14.25
C ALA A 42 15.52 2.58 13.00
N GLU A 43 15.12 1.76 12.02
CA GLU A 43 15.85 1.61 10.75
C GLU A 43 15.80 2.90 9.91
N LEU A 44 14.70 3.65 9.95
CA LEU A 44 14.50 4.89 9.21
C LEU A 44 15.00 6.14 9.95
N ALA A 45 15.47 6.04 11.19
CA ALA A 45 15.85 7.20 12.03
C ALA A 45 16.99 8.07 11.46
N GLY A 46 17.79 7.53 10.52
CA GLY A 46 18.85 8.28 9.83
C GLY A 46 18.42 8.98 8.55
N GLU A 47 17.17 8.80 8.12
CA GLU A 47 16.66 9.38 6.87
C GLU A 47 16.03 10.76 7.10
N ALA A 48 16.24 11.69 6.16
CA ALA A 48 15.74 13.07 6.27
C ALA A 48 14.38 13.19 5.54
N PHE A 49 13.30 12.87 6.22
CA PHE A 49 11.95 13.07 5.72
C PHE A 49 11.45 14.49 6.00
N SER A 50 10.69 15.08 5.07
CA SER A 50 10.01 16.36 5.25
C SER A 50 8.62 16.20 5.87
N ILE A 51 7.91 15.13 5.52
CA ILE A 51 6.52 14.88 5.92
C ILE A 51 6.18 13.41 5.74
N ALA A 52 5.12 12.94 6.42
CA ALA A 52 4.52 11.64 6.21
C ALA A 52 3.08 11.76 5.69
N TYR A 53 2.72 10.92 4.71
CA TYR A 53 1.34 10.68 4.28
C TYR A 53 0.90 9.28 4.69
N THR A 54 -0.40 9.10 4.89
CA THR A 54 -0.95 7.80 5.25
C THR A 54 -2.29 7.53 4.60
N SER A 55 -2.54 6.26 4.26
CA SER A 55 -3.92 5.79 4.08
C SER A 55 -4.72 6.05 5.35
N PRO A 56 -5.97 6.53 5.27
CA PRO A 56 -6.81 6.75 6.45
C PRO A 56 -7.32 5.44 7.10
N LEU A 57 -7.08 4.26 6.51
CA LEU A 57 -7.46 2.97 7.12
C LEU A 57 -6.62 2.71 8.37
N ARG A 58 -7.28 2.33 9.48
CA ARG A 58 -6.70 2.33 10.84
C ARG A 58 -5.33 1.66 10.94
N ARG A 59 -5.14 0.50 10.31
CA ARG A 59 -3.84 -0.20 10.32
C ARG A 59 -2.68 0.61 9.72
N ALA A 60 -2.96 1.39 8.66
CA ALA A 60 -1.96 2.27 8.05
C ALA A 60 -1.81 3.57 8.84
N ALA A 61 -2.92 4.17 9.28
CA ALA A 61 -2.91 5.38 10.11
C ALA A 61 -2.13 5.16 11.41
N GLU A 62 -2.41 4.07 12.15
CA GLU A 62 -1.69 3.71 13.38
C GLU A 62 -0.20 3.43 13.11
N SER A 63 0.14 2.78 11.99
CA SER A 63 1.54 2.60 11.60
C SER A 63 2.23 3.94 11.34
N ALA A 64 1.55 4.86 10.64
CA ALA A 64 2.08 6.19 10.35
C ALA A 64 2.22 7.05 11.60
N GLU A 65 1.30 6.96 12.56
CA GLU A 65 1.38 7.65 13.85
C GLU A 65 2.62 7.20 14.65
N ILE A 66 2.89 5.90 14.70
CA ILE A 66 4.08 5.34 15.36
C ILE A 66 5.36 5.86 14.67
N LEU A 67 5.42 5.80 13.34
CA LEU A 67 6.57 6.30 12.56
C LEU A 67 6.72 7.80 12.72
N GLY A 68 5.63 8.57 12.58
CA GLY A 68 5.64 10.02 12.71
C GLY A 68 6.11 10.50 14.09
N ALA A 69 5.64 9.86 15.15
CA ALA A 69 6.08 10.16 16.51
C ALA A 69 7.57 9.87 16.72
N ALA A 70 8.08 8.76 16.16
CA ALA A 70 9.49 8.39 16.32
C ALA A 70 10.44 9.25 15.46
N LEU A 71 9.99 9.67 14.27
CA LEU A 71 10.79 10.44 13.31
C LEU A 71 10.57 11.96 13.39
N GLY A 72 9.64 12.43 14.24
CA GLY A 72 9.32 13.84 14.38
C GLY A 72 8.57 14.42 13.17
N LEU A 73 7.73 13.64 12.50
CA LEU A 73 7.03 14.02 11.26
C LEU A 73 5.57 14.39 11.51
N GLU A 74 5.09 15.41 10.81
CA GLU A 74 3.67 15.62 10.60
C GLU A 74 3.11 14.50 9.74
N VAL A 75 1.95 13.93 10.11
CA VAL A 75 1.26 12.87 9.38
C VAL A 75 -0.02 13.40 8.77
N ARG A 76 -0.18 13.29 7.45
CA ARG A 76 -1.37 13.73 6.71
C ARG A 76 -2.11 12.57 6.06
N PRO A 77 -3.43 12.44 6.23
CA PRO A 77 -4.20 11.42 5.52
C PRO A 77 -4.27 11.70 4.02
N CYS A 78 -4.25 10.62 3.22
CA CYS A 78 -4.42 10.67 1.78
C CYS A 78 -5.28 9.49 1.33
N ASP A 79 -6.48 9.76 0.84
CA ASP A 79 -7.45 8.75 0.40
C ASP A 79 -6.95 7.92 -0.78
N ALA A 80 -6.10 8.51 -1.62
CA ALA A 80 -5.50 7.80 -2.74
C ALA A 80 -4.61 6.61 -2.31
N LEU A 81 -4.12 6.60 -1.06
CA LEU A 81 -3.30 5.52 -0.51
C LEU A 81 -4.10 4.36 0.10
N LYS A 82 -5.45 4.39 0.07
CA LYS A 82 -6.29 3.27 0.55
C LYS A 82 -6.03 1.99 -0.24
N GLU A 83 -6.19 0.86 0.43
CA GLU A 83 -6.19 -0.46 -0.22
C GLU A 83 -7.36 -0.57 -1.22
N VAL A 84 -7.28 -1.52 -2.14
CA VAL A 84 -8.36 -1.83 -3.07
C VAL A 84 -9.63 -2.21 -2.30
N HIS A 85 -10.78 -1.74 -2.76
CA HIS A 85 -12.06 -2.18 -2.21
C HIS A 85 -12.40 -3.57 -2.77
N VAL A 86 -12.32 -4.59 -1.93
CA VAL A 86 -12.49 -6.00 -2.33
C VAL A 86 -13.95 -6.49 -2.26
N GLY A 87 -14.89 -5.56 -2.08
CA GLY A 87 -16.32 -5.89 -2.05
C GLY A 87 -16.67 -6.99 -1.06
N SER A 88 -17.47 -7.94 -1.53
CA SER A 88 -18.00 -9.07 -0.75
C SER A 88 -16.92 -10.05 -0.25
N TRP A 89 -15.67 -9.93 -0.69
CA TRP A 89 -14.58 -10.79 -0.22
C TRP A 89 -13.98 -10.31 1.11
N SER A 90 -14.33 -9.12 1.56
CA SER A 90 -13.81 -8.54 2.80
C SER A 90 -14.08 -9.45 4.00
N GLY A 91 -13.05 -9.75 4.77
CA GLY A 91 -13.10 -10.64 5.95
C GLY A 91 -13.02 -12.13 5.64
N LEU A 92 -13.11 -12.55 4.37
CA LEU A 92 -13.05 -13.95 3.99
C LEU A 92 -11.59 -14.41 3.81
N THR A 93 -11.35 -15.68 4.13
CA THR A 93 -10.11 -16.39 3.76
C THR A 93 -10.18 -16.85 2.31
N VAL A 94 -9.03 -17.22 1.71
CA VAL A 94 -8.99 -17.76 0.34
C VAL A 94 -9.91 -18.98 0.15
N PRO A 95 -9.94 -20.00 1.04
CA PRO A 95 -10.89 -21.11 0.91
C PRO A 95 -12.36 -20.69 1.02
N GLU A 96 -12.68 -19.68 1.85
CA GLU A 96 -14.06 -19.17 1.97
C GLU A 96 -14.49 -18.43 0.70
N VAL A 97 -13.57 -17.69 0.07
CA VAL A 97 -13.81 -17.03 -1.22
C VAL A 97 -14.02 -18.05 -2.32
N GLU A 98 -13.15 -19.05 -2.44
CA GLU A 98 -13.28 -20.12 -3.42
C GLU A 98 -14.63 -20.86 -3.31
N ALA A 99 -15.06 -21.14 -2.09
CA ALA A 99 -16.34 -21.81 -1.84
C ALA A 99 -17.56 -20.94 -2.17
N ARG A 100 -17.51 -19.63 -1.89
CA ARG A 100 -18.66 -18.71 -2.05
C ARG A 100 -18.73 -18.07 -3.42
N PHE A 101 -17.57 -17.80 -4.03
CA PHE A 101 -17.41 -17.06 -5.29
C PHE A 101 -16.50 -17.82 -6.27
N PRO A 102 -16.81 -19.08 -6.64
CA PRO A 102 -15.89 -19.95 -7.39
C PRO A 102 -15.49 -19.36 -8.74
N ASP A 103 -16.39 -18.68 -9.44
CA ASP A 103 -16.08 -18.07 -10.73
C ASP A 103 -15.24 -16.79 -10.58
N GLY A 104 -15.54 -15.97 -9.57
CA GLY A 104 -14.73 -14.79 -9.22
C GLY A 104 -13.31 -15.19 -8.79
N TYR A 105 -13.21 -16.21 -7.92
CA TYR A 105 -11.93 -16.75 -7.47
C TYR A 105 -11.09 -17.29 -8.63
N ARG A 106 -11.69 -18.06 -9.56
CA ARG A 106 -11.00 -18.57 -10.73
C ARG A 106 -10.46 -17.44 -11.61
N ARG A 107 -11.27 -16.42 -11.91
CA ARG A 107 -10.80 -15.24 -12.64
C ARG A 107 -9.66 -14.52 -11.93
N TRP A 108 -9.71 -14.43 -10.59
CA TRP A 108 -8.69 -13.78 -9.79
C TRP A 108 -7.34 -14.53 -9.80
N ILE A 109 -7.34 -15.88 -9.70
CA ILE A 109 -6.11 -16.67 -9.79
C ILE A 109 -5.55 -16.73 -11.20
N ASP A 110 -6.41 -16.72 -12.22
CA ASP A 110 -6.01 -16.76 -13.64
C ASP A 110 -5.62 -15.36 -14.16
N TRP A 111 -5.57 -14.35 -13.31
CA TRP A 111 -5.24 -12.96 -13.68
C TRP A 111 -6.19 -12.34 -14.72
N ARG A 112 -7.42 -12.80 -14.81
CA ARG A 112 -8.47 -12.32 -15.72
C ARG A 112 -9.53 -11.46 -15.03
N CYS A 113 -9.25 -11.05 -13.80
CA CYS A 113 -10.19 -10.26 -13.02
C CYS A 113 -10.00 -8.78 -13.33
N GLU A 114 -11.00 -8.16 -13.94
CA GLU A 114 -11.01 -6.71 -14.18
C GLU A 114 -11.26 -5.92 -12.89
N GLY A 115 -11.71 -6.57 -11.82
CA GLY A 115 -12.02 -5.97 -10.54
C GLY A 115 -12.68 -6.96 -9.59
N TRP A 116 -13.19 -6.46 -8.48
CA TRP A 116 -13.80 -7.21 -7.41
C TRP A 116 -15.32 -7.10 -7.50
N GLU A 117 -16.04 -8.16 -7.23
CA GLU A 117 -17.50 -8.12 -7.13
C GLU A 117 -17.92 -7.14 -6.03
N ASP A 118 -18.75 -6.15 -6.37
CA ASP A 118 -19.14 -5.04 -5.49
C ASP A 118 -17.96 -4.20 -4.95
N GLY A 119 -16.80 -4.23 -5.62
CA GLY A 119 -15.59 -3.54 -5.24
C GLY A 119 -15.06 -2.61 -6.34
N GLU A 120 -13.79 -2.20 -6.21
CA GLU A 120 -13.10 -1.41 -7.23
C GLU A 120 -12.67 -2.28 -8.42
N THR A 121 -12.63 -1.68 -9.62
CA THR A 121 -11.87 -2.25 -10.73
C THR A 121 -10.37 -2.04 -10.50
N TYR A 122 -9.53 -2.87 -11.13
CA TYR A 122 -8.07 -2.65 -11.07
C TYR A 122 -7.65 -1.36 -11.78
N GLU A 123 -8.39 -0.95 -12.81
CA GLU A 123 -8.15 0.29 -13.54
C GLU A 123 -8.40 1.52 -12.66
N ASP A 124 -9.58 1.58 -12.01
CA ASP A 124 -9.93 2.69 -11.11
C ASP A 124 -8.96 2.76 -9.92
N PHE A 125 -8.66 1.60 -9.34
CA PHE A 125 -7.72 1.47 -8.24
C PHE A 125 -6.32 1.97 -8.62
N GLY A 126 -5.75 1.48 -9.72
CA GLY A 126 -4.44 1.88 -10.21
C GLY A 126 -4.38 3.36 -10.54
N THR A 127 -5.41 3.87 -11.24
CA THR A 127 -5.53 5.29 -11.59
C THR A 127 -5.54 6.18 -10.35
N ARG A 128 -6.34 5.82 -9.33
CA ARG A 128 -6.42 6.55 -8.06
C ARG A 128 -5.07 6.61 -7.34
N VAL A 129 -4.41 5.46 -7.21
CA VAL A 129 -3.12 5.36 -6.51
C VAL A 129 -2.03 6.17 -7.22
N VAL A 130 -1.89 6.00 -8.53
CA VAL A 130 -0.85 6.68 -9.32
C VAL A 130 -1.09 8.20 -9.32
N ALA A 131 -2.33 8.65 -9.48
CA ALA A 131 -2.66 10.07 -9.40
C ALA A 131 -2.32 10.67 -8.04
N GLY A 132 -2.62 9.97 -6.93
CA GLY A 132 -2.27 10.42 -5.58
C GLY A 132 -0.76 10.50 -5.35
N LEU A 133 0.02 9.53 -5.81
CA LEU A 133 1.48 9.55 -5.68
C LEU A 133 2.11 10.67 -6.51
N ARG A 134 1.58 10.95 -7.72
CA ARG A 134 1.99 12.10 -8.52
C ARG A 134 1.72 13.42 -7.80
N GLN A 135 0.52 13.57 -7.24
CA GLN A 135 0.16 14.77 -6.49
C GLN A 135 1.07 14.98 -5.26
N ILE A 136 1.39 13.91 -4.52
CA ILE A 136 2.35 13.96 -3.42
C ILE A 136 3.73 14.38 -3.95
N GLY A 137 4.21 13.75 -5.01
CA GLY A 137 5.52 14.04 -5.59
C GLY A 137 5.66 15.47 -6.10
N ASP A 138 4.64 15.96 -6.81
CA ASP A 138 4.64 17.33 -7.36
C ASP A 138 4.54 18.40 -6.26
N GLY A 139 3.98 18.04 -5.10
CA GLY A 139 3.88 18.92 -3.93
C GLY A 139 5.18 19.09 -3.13
N HIS A 140 6.19 18.23 -3.36
CA HIS A 140 7.41 18.15 -2.54
C HIS A 140 8.70 18.08 -3.37
N PRO A 141 8.95 19.02 -4.32
CA PRO A 141 10.04 18.94 -5.28
C PRO A 141 11.42 18.94 -4.60
N GLY A 142 12.16 17.83 -4.74
CA GLY A 142 13.50 17.66 -4.17
C GLY A 142 13.52 17.19 -2.72
N GLU A 143 12.37 16.87 -2.15
CA GLU A 143 12.22 16.36 -0.79
C GLU A 143 12.11 14.84 -0.75
N GLN A 144 12.25 14.26 0.45
CA GLN A 144 11.94 12.88 0.74
C GLN A 144 10.68 12.79 1.60
N VAL A 145 9.72 12.03 1.13
CA VAL A 145 8.39 11.89 1.73
C VAL A 145 8.16 10.44 2.15
N LEU A 146 7.65 10.23 3.36
CA LEU A 146 7.19 8.93 3.82
C LEU A 146 5.72 8.72 3.44
N ALA A 147 5.34 7.54 2.94
CA ALA A 147 3.95 7.23 2.62
C ALA A 147 3.57 5.84 3.12
N VAL A 148 2.75 5.79 4.16
CA VAL A 148 2.29 4.53 4.77
C VAL A 148 1.00 4.07 4.10
N THR A 149 1.01 2.86 3.56
CA THR A 149 -0.05 2.33 2.71
C THR A 149 -0.18 0.80 2.85
N HIS A 150 -0.60 0.12 1.80
CA HIS A 150 -0.94 -1.29 1.76
C HIS A 150 -0.22 -2.02 0.62
N GLY A 151 -0.40 -3.34 0.54
CA GLY A 151 0.25 -4.16 -0.48
C GLY A 151 -0.21 -3.86 -1.91
N GLY A 152 -1.51 -3.61 -2.11
CA GLY A 152 -2.08 -3.27 -3.41
C GLY A 152 -1.52 -1.97 -3.98
N PRO A 153 -1.60 -0.84 -3.26
CA PRO A 153 -1.05 0.43 -3.73
C PRO A 153 0.44 0.38 -4.05
N ILE A 154 1.24 -0.34 -3.24
CA ILE A 154 2.69 -0.49 -3.53
C ILE A 154 2.90 -1.22 -4.86
N ARG A 155 2.13 -2.29 -5.13
CA ARG A 155 2.23 -2.99 -6.42
C ARG A 155 1.79 -2.13 -7.59
N CYS A 156 0.71 -1.35 -7.46
CA CYS A 156 0.29 -0.39 -8.50
C CYS A 156 1.36 0.66 -8.77
N ALA A 157 1.99 1.19 -7.72
CA ALA A 157 3.06 2.16 -7.82
C ALA A 157 4.29 1.58 -8.55
N MET A 158 4.67 0.34 -8.22
CA MET A 158 5.78 -0.36 -8.88
C MET A 158 5.47 -0.70 -10.33
N ALA A 159 4.25 -1.14 -10.66
CA ALA A 159 3.83 -1.38 -12.04
C ALA A 159 3.96 -0.11 -12.89
N ALA A 160 3.48 1.02 -12.36
CA ALA A 160 3.59 2.30 -13.04
C ALA A 160 5.05 2.77 -13.20
N ALA A 161 5.90 2.56 -12.18
CA ALA A 161 7.30 2.98 -12.20
C ALA A 161 8.17 2.13 -13.13
N LEU A 162 7.85 0.85 -13.29
CA LEU A 162 8.57 -0.08 -14.17
C LEU A 162 7.99 -0.11 -15.60
N GLY A 163 6.83 0.50 -15.83
CA GLY A 163 6.15 0.45 -17.13
C GLY A 163 5.63 -0.95 -17.51
N VAL A 164 5.29 -1.76 -16.50
CA VAL A 164 4.79 -3.13 -16.65
C VAL A 164 3.35 -3.25 -16.15
N THR A 165 2.73 -4.40 -16.37
CA THR A 165 1.38 -4.67 -15.87
C THR A 165 1.40 -4.97 -14.36
N LEU A 166 0.25 -4.83 -13.71
CA LEU A 166 0.09 -5.20 -12.30
C LEU A 166 0.32 -6.70 -12.08
N ASP A 167 -0.01 -7.53 -13.05
CA ASP A 167 0.15 -8.98 -13.00
C ASP A 167 1.63 -9.38 -12.98
N GLU A 168 2.46 -8.76 -13.84
CA GLU A 168 3.91 -8.97 -13.85
C GLU A 168 4.54 -8.58 -12.50
N VAL A 169 4.14 -7.44 -11.93
CA VAL A 169 4.61 -7.04 -10.59
C VAL A 169 4.14 -7.99 -9.49
N ARG A 170 2.94 -8.55 -9.59
CA ARG A 170 2.43 -9.51 -8.59
C ARG A 170 3.21 -10.81 -8.59
N GLU A 171 3.71 -11.28 -9.74
CA GLU A 171 4.59 -12.44 -9.81
C GLU A 171 5.94 -12.18 -9.12
N GLU A 172 6.55 -11.03 -9.36
CA GLU A 172 7.84 -10.64 -8.76
C GLU A 172 7.74 -10.26 -7.30
N LEU A 173 6.73 -9.47 -6.92
CA LEU A 173 6.46 -9.03 -5.55
C LEU A 173 5.40 -9.89 -4.85
N ASN A 174 5.42 -11.21 -5.08
CA ASN A 174 4.43 -12.13 -4.54
C ASN A 174 4.37 -12.05 -2.99
N VAL A 175 5.50 -11.85 -2.32
CA VAL A 175 5.57 -11.71 -0.86
C VAL A 175 6.07 -10.31 -0.48
N LEU A 176 5.16 -9.33 -0.52
CA LEU A 176 5.42 -8.05 0.12
C LEU A 176 5.03 -8.17 1.61
N GLY A 177 6.02 -8.33 2.51
CA GLY A 177 5.81 -8.46 3.95
C GLY A 177 5.22 -7.21 4.60
N ASN A 178 4.69 -7.33 5.83
CA ASN A 178 4.34 -6.16 6.63
C ASN A 178 5.60 -5.33 6.91
N CYS A 179 5.47 -4.02 6.98
CA CYS A 179 6.57 -3.06 7.08
C CYS A 179 7.58 -3.09 5.91
N ALA A 180 7.27 -3.78 4.80
CA ALA A 180 8.11 -3.70 3.60
C ALA A 180 8.21 -2.25 3.09
N VAL A 181 9.41 -1.89 2.65
CA VAL A 181 9.77 -0.54 2.17
C VAL A 181 10.09 -0.60 0.68
N VAL A 182 9.51 0.32 -0.08
CA VAL A 182 9.80 0.51 -1.50
C VAL A 182 10.10 1.98 -1.76
N ARG A 183 11.12 2.27 -2.57
CA ARG A 183 11.53 3.63 -2.91
C ARG A 183 11.15 3.97 -4.35
N LEU A 184 10.52 5.12 -4.53
CA LEU A 184 10.16 5.65 -5.84
C LEU A 184 10.66 7.09 -5.97
N ALA A 185 11.03 7.48 -7.17
CA ALA A 185 11.21 8.89 -7.54
C ALA A 185 9.99 9.37 -8.33
N VAL A 186 9.55 10.60 -8.07
CA VAL A 186 8.52 11.28 -8.87
C VAL A 186 9.15 12.53 -9.47
N ARG A 187 9.10 12.63 -10.80
CA ARG A 187 9.62 13.80 -11.53
C ARG A 187 8.68 14.12 -12.69
N ASP A 188 8.17 15.36 -12.73
CA ASP A 188 7.28 15.83 -13.81
C ASP A 188 6.09 14.90 -14.06
N GLY A 189 5.50 14.38 -12.96
CA GLY A 189 4.39 13.43 -12.98
C GLY A 189 4.76 11.99 -13.43
N VAL A 190 6.03 11.66 -13.59
CA VAL A 190 6.51 10.30 -13.90
C VAL A 190 7.02 9.63 -12.64
N LEU A 191 6.62 8.38 -12.41
CA LEU A 191 7.12 7.52 -11.35
C LEU A 191 8.26 6.66 -11.90
N ASP A 192 9.38 6.62 -11.18
CA ASP A 192 10.53 5.77 -11.48
C ASP A 192 10.89 4.93 -10.26
N ALA A 193 11.28 3.67 -10.45
CA ALA A 193 11.80 2.84 -9.36
C ALA A 193 13.22 3.29 -8.98
N VAL A 194 13.49 3.40 -7.68
CA VAL A 194 14.82 3.69 -7.15
C VAL A 194 15.41 2.40 -6.57
N HIS A 195 16.56 1.99 -7.11
CA HIS A 195 17.29 0.79 -6.67
C HIS A 195 18.23 1.09 -5.50
#